data_f4493ade14f11463f1f1bd80b445852a
#
_entry.id   f4493ade14f11463f1f1bd80b445852a
#
_cell.length_a   1.000
_cell.length_b   1.000
_cell.length_c   1.000
_cell.angle_alpha   90.00
_cell.angle_beta   90.00
_cell.angle_gamma   90.00
#
_symmetry.space_group_name_H-M   'P 1'
#
loop_
_entity.id
_entity.type
_entity.pdbx_description
1 polymer ?
#
loop_
_entity_poly.entity_id
_entity_poly.type
_entity_poly.pdbx_seq_one_letter_code
_entity_poly.pdbx_strand_id
1 'polypeptide(L)'
;NEKNKTGFFTGSFALNPISNEKIPVWISDYVLFSYGTGAIMAVPAHDERDNEFAKKFNLKIIKVIDGGNKDQCYTGNGSIINCGKYDGIDNIKFKSIVVEKLESKNKGTKTCSKSEGSSMSRTNHRLSSWKESRKD
;
A
#
# COMPACT_ATOMS: atom_id res chain seq x y z
N ASN A 1 8.95 -16.33 16.61
CA ASN A 1 7.53 -16.70 16.62
C ASN A 1 6.85 -16.12 15.38
N GLU A 2 6.82 -16.92 14.36
CA GLU A 2 5.94 -16.68 13.25
C GLU A 2 4.50 -16.76 13.77
N LYS A 3 3.97 -15.64 14.18
CA LYS A 3 2.55 -15.56 14.43
C LYS A 3 1.84 -15.90 13.13
N ASN A 4 1.13 -16.99 13.13
CA ASN A 4 0.26 -17.33 12.01
C ASN A 4 -0.65 -16.14 11.75
N LYS A 5 -0.44 -15.45 10.64
CA LYS A 5 -1.30 -14.34 10.25
C LYS A 5 -2.69 -14.88 9.98
N THR A 6 -3.67 -14.30 10.65
CA THR A 6 -5.08 -14.62 10.43
C THR A 6 -5.71 -13.53 9.60
N GLY A 7 -6.62 -13.91 8.73
CA GLY A 7 -7.29 -12.96 7.86
C GLY A 7 -8.66 -13.48 7.44
N PHE A 8 -9.53 -12.53 7.16
CA PHE A 8 -10.89 -12.82 6.72
C PHE A 8 -11.26 -11.89 5.58
N PHE A 9 -11.71 -12.47 4.47
CA PHE A 9 -12.20 -11.67 3.35
C PHE A 9 -13.60 -11.11 3.68
N THR A 10 -13.76 -9.80 3.56
CA THR A 10 -15.03 -9.13 3.87
C THR A 10 -16.12 -9.33 2.82
N GLY A 11 -15.78 -9.83 1.63
CA GLY A 11 -16.65 -9.87 0.48
C GLY A 11 -16.81 -8.53 -0.25
N SER A 12 -16.16 -7.50 0.25
CA SER A 12 -16.19 -6.15 -0.32
C SER A 12 -14.89 -5.81 -1.05
N PHE A 13 -15.01 -4.87 -1.98
CA PHE A 13 -13.87 -4.34 -2.74
C PHE A 13 -13.79 -2.83 -2.55
N ALA A 14 -12.59 -2.31 -2.62
CA ALA A 14 -12.33 -0.88 -2.66
C ALA A 14 -11.78 -0.52 -4.04
N LEU A 15 -11.98 0.72 -4.45
CA LEU A 15 -11.45 1.22 -5.72
C LEU A 15 -10.12 1.91 -5.46
N ASN A 16 -9.06 1.47 -6.13
CA ASN A 16 -7.77 2.16 -6.08
C ASN A 16 -7.91 3.51 -6.77
N PRO A 17 -7.71 4.64 -6.08
CA PRO A 17 -7.96 5.96 -6.65
C PRO A 17 -6.96 6.37 -7.74
N ILE A 18 -5.86 5.64 -7.89
CA ILE A 18 -4.85 5.92 -8.92
C ILE A 18 -5.06 5.06 -10.16
N SER A 19 -5.28 3.76 -9.98
CA SER A 19 -5.43 2.82 -11.10
C SER A 19 -6.88 2.55 -11.50
N ASN A 20 -7.86 2.92 -10.66
CA ASN A 20 -9.28 2.59 -10.79
C ASN A 20 -9.57 1.07 -10.78
N GLU A 21 -8.63 0.28 -10.31
CA GLU A 21 -8.82 -1.16 -10.15
C GLU A 21 -9.49 -1.47 -8.83
N LYS A 22 -10.33 -2.51 -8.83
CA LYS A 22 -10.93 -3.03 -7.61
C LYS A 22 -9.91 -3.86 -6.84
N ILE A 23 -9.79 -3.58 -5.55
CA ILE A 23 -8.91 -4.31 -4.64
C ILE A 23 -9.75 -4.93 -3.52
N PRO A 24 -9.47 -6.19 -3.12
CA PRO A 24 -10.24 -6.85 -2.08
C PRO A 24 -9.97 -6.24 -0.70
N VAL A 25 -11.01 -6.16 0.12
CA VAL A 25 -10.90 -5.67 1.50
C VAL A 25 -10.90 -6.85 2.45
N TRP A 26 -9.84 -6.97 3.24
CA TRP A 26 -9.62 -8.04 4.20
C TRP A 26 -9.53 -7.50 5.62
N ILE A 27 -9.94 -8.29 6.59
CA ILE A 27 -9.68 -8.04 8.00
C ILE A 27 -8.49 -8.90 8.40
N SER A 28 -7.53 -8.33 9.11
CA SER A 28 -6.34 -9.03 9.54
C SER A 28 -5.86 -8.53 10.90
N ASP A 29 -5.37 -9.46 11.72
CA ASP A 29 -4.87 -9.17 13.06
C ASP A 29 -3.51 -8.47 13.09
N TYR A 30 -2.74 -8.52 12.00
CA TYR A 30 -1.45 -7.81 11.96
C TYR A 30 -1.60 -6.31 11.65
N VAL A 31 -2.79 -5.88 11.24
CA VAL A 31 -3.10 -4.47 11.01
C VAL A 31 -3.50 -3.82 12.33
N LEU A 32 -2.67 -2.90 12.81
CA LEU A 32 -2.91 -2.24 14.09
C LEU A 32 -4.09 -1.28 14.02
N PHE A 33 -5.10 -1.53 14.84
CA PHE A 33 -6.30 -0.69 14.91
C PHE A 33 -6.00 0.75 15.34
N SER A 34 -5.02 0.93 16.22
CA SER A 34 -4.61 2.24 16.74
C SER A 34 -3.70 3.02 15.79
N TYR A 35 -3.24 2.40 14.70
CA TYR A 35 -2.32 3.01 13.77
C TYR A 35 -3.06 3.70 12.64
N GLY A 36 -2.90 5.02 12.54
CA GLY A 36 -3.62 5.81 11.56
C GLY A 36 -5.13 5.69 11.73
N THR A 37 -5.79 5.19 10.72
CA THR A 37 -7.25 5.02 10.70
C THR A 37 -7.70 3.58 11.04
N GLY A 38 -6.74 2.70 11.28
CA GLY A 38 -7.02 1.27 11.42
C GLY A 38 -7.22 0.54 10.08
N ALA A 39 -7.13 1.25 8.96
CA ALA A 39 -7.20 0.66 7.63
C ALA A 39 -5.93 0.99 6.85
N ILE A 40 -5.35 0.00 6.19
CA ILE A 40 -4.15 0.14 5.39
C ILE A 40 -4.39 -0.30 3.95
N MET A 41 -3.69 0.32 3.02
CA MET A 41 -3.54 -0.20 1.67
C MET A 41 -2.27 -1.06 1.64
N ALA A 42 -2.44 -2.36 1.51
CA ALA A 42 -1.33 -3.30 1.51
C ALA A 42 -0.46 -3.15 0.25
N VAL A 43 0.82 -3.46 0.41
CA VAL A 43 1.80 -3.43 -0.69
C VAL A 43 2.55 -4.77 -0.73
N PRO A 44 1.91 -5.85 -1.19
CA PRO A 44 2.46 -7.20 -1.05
C PRO A 44 3.80 -7.44 -1.73
N ALA A 45 4.10 -6.73 -2.79
CA ALA A 45 5.38 -6.88 -3.49
C ALA A 45 6.56 -6.18 -2.80
N HIS A 46 6.29 -5.23 -1.89
CA HIS A 46 7.31 -4.34 -1.34
C HIS A 46 7.23 -4.15 0.18
N ASP A 47 6.38 -4.90 0.86
CA ASP A 47 6.32 -4.97 2.33
C ASP A 47 6.30 -6.43 2.73
N GLU A 48 7.20 -6.84 3.62
CA GLU A 48 7.37 -8.24 4.00
C GLU A 48 6.14 -8.83 4.67
N ARG A 49 5.49 -8.07 5.55
CA ARG A 49 4.30 -8.54 6.27
C ARG A 49 3.12 -8.72 5.32
N ASP A 50 2.93 -7.77 4.43
CA ASP A 50 1.89 -7.84 3.41
C ASP A 50 2.17 -8.97 2.41
N ASN A 51 3.45 -9.20 2.08
CA ASN A 51 3.87 -10.29 1.21
C ASN A 51 3.53 -11.66 1.80
N GLU A 52 3.84 -11.87 3.06
CA GLU A 52 3.51 -13.10 3.77
C GLU A 52 2.00 -13.35 3.82
N PHE A 53 1.24 -12.31 4.12
CA PHE A 53 -0.22 -12.38 4.14
C PHE A 53 -0.79 -12.72 2.76
N ALA A 54 -0.31 -12.06 1.73
CA ALA A 54 -0.77 -12.30 0.37
C ALA A 54 -0.45 -13.71 -0.11
N LYS A 55 0.72 -14.23 0.23
CA LYS A 55 1.09 -15.62 -0.08
C LYS A 55 0.20 -16.62 0.66
N LYS A 56 -0.04 -16.38 1.94
CA LYS A 56 -0.88 -17.27 2.75
C LYS A 56 -2.30 -17.37 2.22
N PHE A 57 -2.89 -16.26 1.80
CA PHE A 57 -4.27 -16.21 1.32
C PHE A 57 -4.38 -16.21 -0.20
N ASN A 58 -3.29 -16.50 -0.88
CA ASN A 58 -3.23 -16.61 -2.34
C ASN A 58 -3.76 -15.36 -3.06
N LEU A 59 -3.38 -14.19 -2.55
CA LEU A 59 -3.72 -12.90 -3.13
C LEU A 59 -2.72 -12.50 -4.21
N LYS A 60 -3.18 -11.68 -5.13
CA LYS A 60 -2.36 -11.19 -6.24
C LYS A 60 -1.24 -10.29 -5.73
N ILE A 61 -0.01 -10.56 -6.16
CA ILE A 61 1.17 -9.76 -5.85
C ILE A 61 1.70 -9.17 -7.15
N ILE A 62 1.67 -7.84 -7.25
CA ILE A 62 2.14 -7.12 -8.44
C ILE A 62 3.35 -6.28 -8.06
N LYS A 63 4.49 -6.58 -8.68
CA LYS A 63 5.70 -5.80 -8.49
C LYS A 63 5.57 -4.46 -9.20
N VAL A 64 5.79 -3.37 -8.48
CA VAL A 64 5.65 -2.00 -9.00
C VAL A 64 6.91 -1.15 -8.85
N ILE A 65 7.94 -1.69 -8.20
CA ILE A 65 9.27 -1.07 -8.10
C ILE A 65 10.28 -2.08 -8.65
N ASP A 66 11.07 -1.66 -9.61
CA ASP A 66 12.12 -2.50 -10.18
C ASP A 66 13.28 -2.63 -9.20
N GLY A 67 13.74 -3.85 -9.01
CA GLY A 67 14.83 -4.19 -8.09
C GLY A 67 14.68 -5.56 -7.48
N GLY A 68 15.75 -6.09 -6.93
CA GLY A 68 15.76 -7.42 -6.32
C GLY A 68 15.50 -8.56 -7.31
N ASN A 69 15.30 -9.75 -6.78
CA ASN A 69 14.96 -10.92 -7.57
C ASN A 69 13.46 -10.96 -7.89
N LYS A 70 13.14 -11.61 -9.00
CA LYS A 70 11.77 -11.65 -9.54
C LYS A 70 10.72 -12.14 -8.57
N ASP A 71 11.05 -13.13 -7.74
CA ASP A 71 10.11 -13.79 -6.84
C ASP A 71 10.28 -13.38 -5.36
N GLN A 72 11.10 -12.37 -5.10
CA GLN A 72 11.35 -11.88 -3.76
C GLN A 72 10.61 -10.58 -3.49
N CYS A 73 10.18 -10.42 -2.23
CA CYS A 73 9.72 -9.14 -1.72
C CYS A 73 10.88 -8.15 -1.73
N TYR A 74 10.74 -7.06 -2.50
CA TYR A 74 11.78 -6.05 -2.61
C TYR A 74 11.36 -4.76 -1.89
N THR A 75 12.08 -4.42 -0.84
CA THR A 75 11.79 -3.26 0.02
C THR A 75 12.61 -2.02 -0.29
N GLY A 76 13.52 -2.10 -1.27
CA GLY A 76 14.39 -1.01 -1.66
C GLY A 76 13.76 0.01 -2.60
N ASN A 77 14.58 0.94 -3.07
CA ASN A 77 14.19 1.95 -4.04
C ASN A 77 14.46 1.46 -5.47
N GLY A 78 13.78 2.05 -6.42
CA GLY A 78 13.96 1.73 -7.83
C GLY A 78 12.98 2.48 -8.72
N SER A 79 13.02 2.18 -9.99
CA SER A 79 12.08 2.75 -10.96
C SER A 79 10.72 2.08 -10.87
N ILE A 80 9.67 2.84 -11.11
CA ILE A 80 8.31 2.31 -11.16
C ILE A 80 8.13 1.43 -12.41
N ILE A 81 7.49 0.29 -12.23
CA ILE A 81 7.13 -0.66 -13.29
C ILE A 81 5.67 -1.10 -13.13
N ASN A 82 5.08 -1.62 -14.18
CA ASN A 82 3.68 -2.11 -14.19
C ASN A 82 2.63 -1.07 -13.76
N CYS A 83 2.92 0.21 -13.99
CA CYS A 83 2.07 1.34 -13.62
C CYS A 83 1.68 2.22 -14.83
N GLY A 84 1.79 1.70 -16.04
CA GLY A 84 1.41 2.38 -17.26
C GLY A 84 2.24 3.63 -17.51
N LYS A 85 1.60 4.78 -17.60
CA LYS A 85 2.26 6.06 -17.90
C LYS A 85 3.28 6.50 -16.84
N TYR A 86 3.28 5.89 -15.66
CA TYR A 86 4.22 6.22 -14.59
C TYR A 86 5.49 5.37 -14.61
N ASP A 87 5.59 4.41 -15.52
CA ASP A 87 6.75 3.53 -15.62
C ASP A 87 8.02 4.33 -15.89
N GLY A 88 9.11 3.93 -15.23
CA GLY A 88 10.40 4.57 -15.35
C GLY A 88 10.66 5.72 -14.38
N ILE A 89 9.65 6.20 -13.67
CA ILE A 89 9.82 7.26 -12.68
C ILE A 89 10.42 6.65 -11.41
N ASP A 90 11.34 7.38 -10.77
CA ASP A 90 11.87 7.00 -9.47
C ASP A 90 10.76 6.90 -8.41
N ASN A 91 10.78 5.85 -7.58
CA ASN A 91 9.70 5.61 -6.62
C ASN A 91 9.54 6.71 -5.58
N ILE A 92 10.62 7.38 -5.18
CA ILE A 92 10.56 8.50 -4.23
C ILE A 92 9.85 9.70 -4.86
N LYS A 93 10.21 10.02 -6.10
CA LYS A 93 9.54 11.07 -6.88
C LYS A 93 8.08 10.72 -7.15
N PHE A 94 7.79 9.46 -7.44
CA PHE A 94 6.44 8.98 -7.69
C PHE A 94 5.51 9.18 -6.49
N LYS A 95 6.01 9.01 -5.26
CA LYS A 95 5.22 9.29 -4.05
C LYS A 95 4.69 10.71 -4.01
N SER A 96 5.53 11.67 -4.36
CA SER A 96 5.11 13.08 -4.41
C SER A 96 4.06 13.31 -5.49
N ILE A 97 4.21 12.67 -6.63
CA ILE A 97 3.24 12.76 -7.74
C ILE A 97 1.89 12.19 -7.32
N VAL A 98 1.88 11.04 -6.65
CA VAL A 98 0.65 10.40 -6.17
C VAL A 98 -0.06 11.26 -5.14
N VAL A 99 0.66 11.79 -4.16
CA VAL A 99 0.11 12.68 -3.14
C VAL A 99 -0.54 13.90 -3.78
N GLU A 100 0.17 14.56 -4.67
CA GLU A 100 -0.33 15.74 -5.39
C GLU A 100 -1.60 15.42 -6.20
N LYS A 101 -1.61 14.29 -6.88
CA LYS A 101 -2.78 13.83 -7.64
C LYS A 101 -3.98 13.54 -6.74
N LEU A 102 -3.77 12.89 -5.60
CA LEU A 102 -4.84 12.61 -4.64
C LEU A 102 -5.40 13.88 -4.01
N GLU A 103 -4.54 14.82 -3.65
CA GLU A 103 -4.95 16.12 -3.10
C GLU A 103 -5.75 16.94 -4.13
N SER A 104 -5.32 16.96 -5.38
CA SER A 104 -6.02 17.69 -6.45
C SER A 104 -7.41 17.13 -6.74
N LYS A 105 -7.63 15.84 -6.48
CA LYS A 105 -8.93 15.19 -6.66
C LYS A 105 -9.76 15.12 -5.39
N ASN A 106 -9.31 15.70 -4.28
CA ASN A 106 -9.91 15.56 -2.96
C ASN A 106 -10.10 14.10 -2.51
N LYS A 107 -9.16 13.24 -2.90
CA LYS A 107 -9.19 11.81 -2.55
C LYS A 107 -8.23 11.44 -1.43
N GLY A 108 -7.45 12.37 -0.94
CA GLY A 108 -6.52 12.15 0.14
C GLY A 108 -5.67 13.35 0.43
N THR A 109 -4.93 13.29 1.52
CA THR A 109 -3.99 14.34 1.93
C THR A 109 -2.76 13.71 2.58
N LYS A 110 -1.65 14.42 2.49
CA LYS A 110 -0.42 14.00 3.15
C LYS A 110 -0.52 14.25 4.64
N THR A 111 -0.34 13.22 5.44
CA THR A 111 -0.21 13.33 6.89
C THR A 111 1.16 12.88 7.33
N CYS A 112 1.75 13.61 8.28
CA CYS A 112 2.97 13.18 8.97
C CYS A 112 2.58 12.63 10.33
N SER A 113 2.85 11.36 10.58
CA SER A 113 2.81 10.86 11.94
C SER A 113 4.09 11.32 12.64
N LYS A 114 3.95 11.94 13.80
CA LYS A 114 5.08 12.40 14.61
C LYS A 114 5.85 11.27 15.30
N SER A 115 5.45 10.05 15.11
CA SER A 115 6.12 8.91 15.70
C SER A 115 7.13 8.34 14.71
N GLU A 116 8.35 8.66 14.99
CA GLU A 116 9.53 7.85 14.85
C GLU A 116 9.71 6.90 13.69
N GLY A 117 10.84 6.93 13.11
CA GLY A 117 11.35 5.94 12.19
C GLY A 117 10.87 6.20 10.76
N SER A 118 11.78 6.63 9.95
CA SER A 118 11.54 7.00 8.55
C SER A 118 10.89 5.91 7.69
N SER A 119 11.00 4.65 8.07
CA SER A 119 10.37 3.55 7.33
C SER A 119 8.87 3.41 7.62
N MET A 120 8.44 3.68 8.85
CA MET A 120 7.04 3.60 9.23
C MET A 120 6.23 4.79 8.73
N SER A 121 6.81 5.97 8.64
CA SER A 121 6.14 7.14 8.10
C SER A 121 5.76 7.00 6.63
N ARG A 122 6.50 6.20 5.86
CA ARG A 122 6.20 5.94 4.45
C ARG A 122 4.92 5.16 4.25
N THR A 123 4.65 4.22 5.13
CA THR A 123 3.43 3.43 5.09
C THR A 123 2.23 4.25 5.50
N ASN A 124 2.38 5.10 6.49
CA ASN A 124 1.32 5.99 6.97
C ASN A 124 0.80 6.96 5.93
N HIS A 125 1.65 7.51 5.09
CA HIS A 125 1.23 8.45 4.06
C HIS A 125 0.26 7.85 3.05
N ARG A 126 0.37 6.54 2.82
CA ARG A 126 -0.56 5.83 1.93
C ARG A 126 -1.90 5.55 2.59
N LEU A 127 -1.88 5.31 3.89
CA LEU A 127 -3.05 4.86 4.64
C LEU A 127 -4.06 5.97 4.88
N SER A 128 -3.57 7.15 5.24
CA SER A 128 -4.45 8.29 5.49
C SER A 128 -5.10 8.81 4.21
N SER A 129 -4.39 8.78 3.09
CA SER A 129 -4.94 9.23 1.82
C SER A 129 -6.01 8.28 1.26
N TRP A 130 -5.97 7.00 1.63
CA TRP A 130 -6.94 6.03 1.13
C TRP A 130 -8.29 6.08 1.86
N LYS A 131 -8.31 6.51 3.12
CA LYS A 131 -9.54 6.56 3.91
C LYS A 131 -10.55 7.58 3.37
N GLU A 132 -10.07 8.69 2.87
CA GLU A 132 -10.97 9.76 2.40
C GLU A 132 -11.68 9.40 1.09
N SER A 133 -11.12 8.51 0.32
CA SER A 133 -11.80 8.01 -0.88
C SER A 133 -12.99 7.08 -0.60
N ARG A 134 -13.22 6.72 0.66
CA ARG A 134 -14.34 5.82 1.06
C ARG A 134 -15.57 6.56 1.56
N LYS A 135 -15.52 7.88 1.68
CA LYS A 135 -16.64 8.66 2.21
C LYS A 135 -17.72 9.02 1.19
N ASP A 136 -17.54 8.57 -0.03
CA ASP A 136 -18.51 8.80 -1.10
C ASP A 136 -19.44 7.61 -1.29
#